data_784c00d07698b589804f48e1aba819b1
#
_entry.id   784c00d07698b589804f48e1aba819b1
#
_cell.length_a   1.000
_cell.length_b   1.000
_cell.length_c   1.000
_cell.angle_alpha   90.00
_cell.angle_beta   90.00
_cell.angle_gamma   90.00
#
_symmetry.space_group_name_H-M   'P 1'
#
loop_
_entity.id
_entity.type
_entity.pdbx_description
1 polymer ?
#
loop_
_entity_poly.entity_id
_entity_poly.type
_entity_poly.pdbx_seq_one_letter_code
_entity_poly.pdbx_strand_id
1 'polypeptide(L)'
;MENFIIFFLFFLIFEILLIILINILKRNFKWLINSEDEFPHFSKKRLNKFYKESYDPIIGWDRKKNKTGFELGEKKTFFYISKKGYRGKSKYKKTLASVFGDSFAFCRYVNDNETWESYLENKLKFN
;
A
#
# COMPACT_ATOMS: atom_id res chain seq x y z
N MET A 1 50.80 28.38 -3.88
CA MET A 1 50.42 27.50 -2.76
C MET A 1 49.29 28.13 -1.91
N GLU A 2 49.43 29.40 -1.53
CA GLU A 2 48.41 30.08 -0.69
C GLU A 2 46.98 30.08 -1.28
N ASN A 3 46.83 30.38 -2.55
CA ASN A 3 45.51 30.38 -3.21
C ASN A 3 44.84 28.99 -3.23
N PHE A 4 45.63 27.91 -3.26
CA PHE A 4 45.10 26.56 -3.21
C PHE A 4 44.60 26.21 -1.81
N ILE A 5 45.31 26.65 -0.77
CA ILE A 5 44.89 26.46 0.62
C ILE A 5 43.60 27.24 0.92
N ILE A 6 43.52 28.48 0.44
CA ILE A 6 42.31 29.30 0.58
C ILE A 6 41.12 28.67 -0.12
N PHE A 7 41.28 28.15 -1.35
CA PHE A 7 40.25 27.47 -2.07
C PHE A 7 39.77 26.19 -1.34
N PHE A 8 40.71 25.41 -0.82
CA PHE A 8 40.41 24.19 -0.06
C PHE A 8 39.64 24.47 1.24
N LEU A 9 40.02 25.53 1.96
CA LEU A 9 39.33 25.98 3.16
C LEU A 9 37.90 26.45 2.84
N PHE A 10 37.74 27.17 1.73
CA PHE A 10 36.40 27.62 1.29
C PHE A 10 35.51 26.45 0.94
N PHE A 11 36.05 25.43 0.28
CA PHE A 11 35.30 24.21 -0.06
C PHE A 11 34.86 23.43 1.19
N LEU A 12 35.75 23.29 2.18
CA LEU A 12 35.43 22.66 3.47
C LEU A 12 34.33 23.39 4.23
N ILE A 13 34.39 24.72 4.28
CA ILE A 13 33.35 25.53 4.92
C ILE A 13 32.02 25.34 4.20
N PHE A 14 32.02 25.31 2.87
CA PHE A 14 30.82 25.10 2.06
C PHE A 14 30.20 23.73 2.32
N GLU A 15 30.99 22.66 2.41
CA GLU A 15 30.51 21.32 2.75
C GLU A 15 29.86 21.25 4.13
N ILE A 16 30.50 21.88 5.13
CA ILE A 16 29.94 21.95 6.49
C ILE A 16 28.58 22.67 6.48
N LEU A 17 28.50 23.81 5.80
CA LEU A 17 27.23 24.55 5.66
C LEU A 17 26.14 23.74 4.96
N LEU A 18 26.49 22.97 3.91
CA LEU A 18 25.57 22.06 3.22
C LEU A 18 25.06 20.96 4.16
N ILE A 19 25.92 20.34 4.94
CA ILE A 19 25.54 19.31 5.93
C ILE A 19 24.56 19.89 6.96
N ILE A 20 24.84 21.09 7.48
CA ILE A 20 23.95 21.77 8.42
C ILE A 20 22.60 22.06 7.78
N LEU A 21 22.59 22.58 6.56
CA LEU A 21 21.37 22.88 5.80
C LEU A 21 20.52 21.61 5.58
N ILE A 22 21.17 20.51 5.15
CA ILE A 22 20.49 19.22 4.95
C ILE A 22 19.87 18.71 6.26
N ASN A 23 20.58 18.84 7.38
CA ASN A 23 20.05 18.41 8.68
C ASN A 23 18.85 19.26 9.14
N ILE A 24 18.86 20.57 8.87
CA ILE A 24 17.73 21.45 9.13
C ILE A 24 16.55 21.09 8.24
N LEU A 25 16.79 20.84 6.94
CA LEU A 25 15.76 20.44 6.00
C LEU A 25 15.17 19.08 6.36
N LYS A 26 15.99 18.08 6.72
CA LYS A 26 15.52 16.77 7.20
C LYS A 26 14.59 16.90 8.42
N ARG A 27 14.91 17.82 9.33
CA ARG A 27 14.10 18.05 10.53
C ARG A 27 12.74 18.68 10.21
N ASN A 28 12.72 19.65 9.31
CA ASN A 28 11.54 20.46 8.99
C ASN A 28 10.71 19.90 7.82
N PHE A 29 11.35 19.17 6.91
CA PHE A 29 10.75 18.66 5.67
C PHE A 29 11.02 17.16 5.49
N LYS A 30 10.68 16.36 6.50
CA LYS A 30 10.88 14.90 6.47
C LYS A 30 10.30 14.23 5.22
N TRP A 31 9.19 14.73 4.72
CA TRP A 31 8.51 14.22 3.54
C TRP A 31 9.27 14.48 2.23
N LEU A 32 10.15 15.50 2.19
CA LEU A 32 10.88 15.87 0.97
C LEU A 32 12.22 15.11 0.84
N ILE A 33 12.79 14.69 1.97
CA ILE A 33 14.17 14.16 2.04
C ILE A 33 14.18 12.68 2.50
N ASN A 34 13.07 12.15 2.97
CA ASN A 34 12.95 10.71 3.21
C ASN A 34 12.88 9.98 1.87
N SER A 35 14.05 9.79 1.27
CA SER A 35 14.25 8.83 0.19
C SER A 35 14.43 7.38 0.70
N GLU A 36 14.33 7.17 2.00
CA GLU A 36 14.16 5.84 2.53
C GLU A 36 12.72 5.43 2.22
N ASP A 37 12.56 4.75 1.09
CA ASP A 37 11.54 3.72 0.98
C ASP A 37 11.79 2.80 2.17
N GLU A 38 11.26 3.16 3.32
CA GLU A 38 11.12 2.26 4.44
C GLU A 38 10.20 1.15 3.95
N PHE A 39 10.80 0.17 3.28
CA PHE A 39 10.14 -1.12 3.10
C PHE A 39 9.68 -1.53 4.49
N PRO A 40 8.38 -1.61 4.74
CA PRO A 40 7.90 -1.90 6.07
C PRO A 40 8.55 -3.21 6.51
N HIS A 41 9.43 -3.13 7.50
CA HIS A 41 10.09 -4.29 8.07
C HIS A 41 9.03 -5.17 8.73
N PHE A 42 8.53 -6.12 7.97
CA PHE A 42 7.56 -7.07 8.50
C PHE A 42 8.23 -7.95 9.54
N SER A 43 7.68 -7.99 10.75
CA SER A 43 8.13 -8.93 11.77
C SER A 43 8.03 -10.37 11.23
N LYS A 44 8.93 -11.26 11.65
CA LYS A 44 8.88 -12.70 11.29
C LYS A 44 7.49 -13.31 11.51
N LYS A 45 6.79 -12.91 12.57
CA LYS A 45 5.42 -13.34 12.87
C LYS A 45 4.44 -12.93 11.76
N ARG A 46 4.57 -11.70 11.25
CA ARG A 46 3.71 -11.18 10.17
C ARG A 46 4.00 -11.85 8.83
N LEU A 47 5.28 -12.08 8.51
CA LEU A 47 5.69 -12.84 7.33
C LEU A 47 5.18 -14.27 7.37
N ASN A 48 5.37 -14.98 8.48
CA ASN A 48 4.87 -16.35 8.64
C ASN A 48 3.35 -16.43 8.51
N LYS A 49 2.62 -15.44 9.05
CA LYS A 49 1.17 -15.37 8.86
C LYS A 49 0.80 -15.15 7.39
N PHE A 50 1.51 -14.28 6.69
CA PHE A 50 1.30 -14.05 5.25
C PHE A 50 1.53 -15.33 4.44
N TYR A 51 2.66 -16.02 4.63
CA TYR A 51 2.94 -17.27 3.94
C TYR A 51 1.88 -18.35 4.20
N LYS A 52 1.41 -18.45 5.44
CA LYS A 52 0.40 -19.44 5.82
C LYS A 52 -1.00 -19.13 5.28
N GLU A 53 -1.36 -17.85 5.18
CA GLU A 53 -2.74 -17.43 4.90
C GLU A 53 -2.95 -16.86 3.49
N SER A 54 -1.91 -16.42 2.82
CA SER A 54 -2.05 -15.64 1.58
C SER A 54 -1.06 -16.02 0.48
N TYR A 55 -0.01 -16.80 0.76
CA TYR A 55 0.95 -17.20 -0.26
C TYR A 55 0.33 -18.23 -1.21
N ASP A 56 0.48 -17.98 -2.51
CA ASP A 56 0.12 -18.88 -3.59
C ASP A 56 1.36 -19.10 -4.49
N PRO A 57 1.77 -20.35 -4.77
CA PRO A 57 3.00 -20.63 -5.53
C PRO A 57 2.92 -20.26 -7.01
N ILE A 58 1.72 -20.03 -7.55
CA ILE A 58 1.53 -19.72 -8.98
C ILE A 58 1.42 -18.21 -9.18
N ILE A 59 0.58 -17.52 -8.39
CA ILE A 59 0.28 -16.10 -8.56
C ILE A 59 0.97 -15.22 -7.51
N GLY A 60 1.79 -15.81 -6.63
CA GLY A 60 2.55 -15.13 -5.58
C GLY A 60 1.74 -14.89 -4.32
N TRP A 61 0.50 -14.42 -4.42
CA TRP A 61 -0.39 -14.27 -3.28
C TRP A 61 -1.86 -14.31 -3.69
N ASP A 62 -2.70 -14.83 -2.78
CA ASP A 62 -4.16 -14.82 -2.91
C ASP A 62 -4.78 -14.59 -1.52
N ARG A 63 -6.00 -14.10 -1.48
CA ARG A 63 -6.73 -13.96 -0.23
C ARG A 63 -7.42 -15.26 0.13
N LYS A 64 -7.42 -15.59 1.42
CA LYS A 64 -8.05 -16.84 1.91
C LYS A 64 -9.54 -16.86 1.54
N LYS A 65 -9.93 -17.86 0.75
CA LYS A 65 -11.29 -18.05 0.24
C LYS A 65 -12.28 -18.38 1.36
N ASN A 66 -13.54 -18.06 1.14
CA ASN A 66 -14.65 -18.31 2.07
C ASN A 66 -14.41 -17.72 3.47
N LYS A 67 -13.84 -16.51 3.55
CA LYS A 67 -13.48 -15.87 4.81
C LYS A 67 -13.76 -14.38 4.79
N THR A 68 -14.19 -13.86 5.93
CA THR A 68 -14.25 -12.41 6.18
C THR A 68 -12.87 -11.93 6.66
N GLY A 69 -12.38 -10.86 6.05
CA GLY A 69 -11.22 -10.11 6.49
C GLY A 69 -11.60 -8.72 6.95
N PHE A 70 -10.62 -7.97 7.46
CA PHE A 70 -10.80 -6.56 7.77
C PHE A 70 -9.54 -5.78 7.40
N GLU A 71 -9.71 -4.48 7.17
CA GLU A 71 -8.63 -3.52 6.97
C GLU A 71 -8.75 -2.37 7.97
N LEU A 72 -7.61 -1.84 8.39
CA LEU A 72 -7.51 -0.71 9.31
C LEU A 72 -7.02 0.50 8.51
N GLY A 73 -7.90 1.46 8.31
CA GLY A 73 -7.62 2.79 7.78
C GLY A 73 -8.09 3.83 8.80
N GLU A 74 -8.71 4.91 8.36
CA GLU A 74 -9.37 5.88 9.25
C GLU A 74 -10.48 5.21 10.08
N LYS A 75 -11.17 4.25 9.49
CA LYS A 75 -12.13 3.36 10.16
C LYS A 75 -11.81 1.90 9.85
N LYS A 76 -12.26 1.00 10.72
CA LYS A 76 -12.19 -0.44 10.49
C LYS A 76 -13.27 -0.84 9.48
N THR A 77 -12.86 -1.45 8.38
CA THR A 77 -13.74 -1.92 7.31
C THR A 77 -13.65 -3.42 7.16
N PHE A 78 -14.73 -4.04 6.69
CA PHE A 78 -14.84 -5.49 6.54
C PHE A 78 -15.09 -5.88 5.09
N PHE A 79 -14.51 -6.99 4.69
CA PHE A 79 -14.72 -7.57 3.37
C PHE A 79 -14.85 -9.09 3.47
N TYR A 80 -15.57 -9.68 2.54
CA TYR A 80 -15.72 -11.12 2.41
C TYR A 80 -15.07 -11.61 1.12
N ILE A 81 -14.33 -12.72 1.19
CA ILE A 81 -13.78 -13.40 0.02
C ILE A 81 -14.61 -14.66 -0.21
N SER A 82 -15.21 -14.76 -1.37
CA SER A 82 -16.08 -15.88 -1.76
C SER A 82 -15.30 -17.19 -1.92
N LYS A 83 -16.00 -18.31 -2.06
CA LYS A 83 -15.39 -19.61 -2.41
C LYS A 83 -14.61 -19.57 -3.72
N LYS A 84 -15.03 -18.72 -4.66
CA LYS A 84 -14.37 -18.57 -5.97
C LYS A 84 -13.19 -17.59 -5.95
N GLY A 85 -12.93 -16.90 -4.82
CA GLY A 85 -11.78 -16.02 -4.65
C GLY A 85 -12.05 -14.54 -4.92
N TYR A 86 -13.24 -14.13 -5.36
CA TYR A 86 -13.57 -12.73 -5.54
C TYR A 86 -14.17 -12.11 -4.28
N ARG A 87 -14.07 -10.80 -4.17
CA ARG A 87 -14.60 -10.01 -3.07
C ARG A 87 -16.12 -9.91 -3.15
N GLY A 88 -16.75 -9.89 -1.99
CA GLY A 88 -18.19 -9.72 -1.83
C GLY A 88 -19.01 -11.00 -2.02
N LYS A 89 -20.28 -10.88 -1.75
CA LYS A 89 -21.29 -11.92 -1.99
C LYS A 89 -22.09 -11.50 -3.21
N SER A 90 -21.94 -12.20 -4.34
CA SER A 90 -22.81 -11.97 -5.49
C SER A 90 -24.25 -12.24 -5.12
N LYS A 91 -25.13 -11.31 -5.46
CA LYS A 91 -26.58 -11.44 -5.32
C LYS A 91 -27.20 -12.19 -6.51
N TYR A 92 -26.48 -12.27 -7.61
CA TYR A 92 -26.99 -12.77 -8.89
C TYR A 92 -26.35 -14.10 -9.29
N LYS A 93 -27.12 -14.92 -9.98
CA LYS A 93 -26.67 -16.24 -10.47
C LYS A 93 -25.70 -16.12 -11.65
N LYS A 94 -25.82 -15.06 -12.46
CA LYS A 94 -24.95 -14.82 -13.62
C LYS A 94 -24.03 -13.63 -13.35
N THR A 95 -22.79 -13.78 -13.70
CA THR A 95 -21.79 -12.70 -13.65
C THR A 95 -21.76 -12.01 -15.01
N LEU A 96 -22.05 -10.73 -15.04
CA LEU A 96 -21.95 -9.93 -16.26
C LEU A 96 -20.52 -9.55 -16.58
N ALA A 97 -19.78 -9.12 -15.55
CA ALA A 97 -18.39 -8.72 -15.67
C ALA A 97 -17.62 -9.16 -14.42
N SER A 98 -16.34 -9.44 -14.60
CA SER A 98 -15.38 -9.68 -13.51
C SER A 98 -14.29 -8.63 -13.58
N VAL A 99 -13.98 -8.01 -12.44
CA VAL A 99 -12.95 -6.98 -12.33
C VAL A 99 -11.71 -7.60 -11.73
N PHE A 100 -10.57 -7.37 -12.37
CA PHE A 100 -9.26 -7.79 -11.91
C PHE A 100 -8.37 -6.54 -11.81
N GLY A 101 -7.57 -6.46 -10.77
CA GLY A 101 -6.66 -5.35 -10.58
C GLY A 101 -6.02 -5.34 -9.20
N ASP A 102 -5.44 -4.22 -8.87
CA ASP A 102 -4.71 -3.95 -7.64
C ASP A 102 -5.60 -3.56 -6.46
N SER A 103 -5.07 -2.79 -5.54
CA SER A 103 -5.78 -2.29 -4.35
C SER A 103 -6.96 -1.36 -4.68
N PHE A 104 -6.95 -0.68 -5.83
CA PHE A 104 -8.06 0.16 -6.29
C PHE A 104 -9.22 -0.69 -6.80
N ALA A 105 -8.94 -1.69 -7.63
CA ALA A 105 -9.94 -2.67 -8.07
C ALA A 105 -10.49 -3.50 -6.91
N PHE A 106 -9.68 -3.74 -5.88
CA PHE A 106 -10.14 -4.38 -4.64
C PHE A 106 -10.97 -3.44 -3.76
N CYS A 107 -10.99 -2.13 -4.01
CA CYS A 107 -11.66 -1.12 -3.17
C CYS A 107 -11.23 -1.20 -1.70
N ARG A 108 -9.91 -1.07 -1.41
CA ARG A 108 -9.41 -1.10 -0.03
C ARG A 108 -10.05 -0.03 0.84
N TYR A 109 -10.12 -0.30 2.14
CA TYR A 109 -10.62 0.61 3.18
C TYR A 109 -12.10 0.99 3.10
N VAL A 110 -12.91 0.25 2.33
CA VAL A 110 -14.37 0.37 2.32
C VAL A 110 -15.02 -0.99 2.59
N ASN A 111 -16.29 -1.01 3.01
CA ASN A 111 -17.05 -2.25 3.20
C ASN A 111 -17.53 -2.81 1.85
N ASP A 112 -17.94 -4.07 1.81
CA ASP A 112 -18.38 -4.73 0.56
C ASP A 112 -19.55 -4.02 -0.14
N ASN A 113 -20.45 -3.41 0.61
CA ASN A 113 -21.58 -2.65 0.07
C ASN A 113 -21.23 -1.21 -0.36
N GLU A 114 -20.01 -0.74 -0.06
CA GLU A 114 -19.51 0.60 -0.38
C GLU A 114 -18.57 0.58 -1.60
N THR A 115 -18.32 -0.60 -2.19
CA THR A 115 -17.46 -0.71 -3.38
C THR A 115 -18.16 -0.18 -4.61
N TRP A 116 -17.39 0.34 -5.59
CA TRP A 116 -17.96 0.82 -6.84
C TRP A 116 -18.63 -0.31 -7.65
N GLU A 117 -18.13 -1.54 -7.54
CA GLU A 117 -18.76 -2.73 -8.15
C GLU A 117 -20.13 -2.99 -7.53
N SER A 118 -20.26 -2.90 -6.21
CA SER A 118 -21.55 -3.04 -5.51
C SER A 118 -22.52 -1.93 -5.91
N TYR A 119 -22.01 -0.70 -6.09
CA TYR A 119 -22.83 0.40 -6.59
C TYR A 119 -23.30 0.14 -8.02
N LEU A 120 -22.40 -0.31 -8.90
CA LEU A 120 -22.73 -0.65 -10.29
C LEU A 120 -23.74 -1.80 -10.36
N GLU A 121 -23.55 -2.86 -9.57
CA GLU A 121 -24.46 -4.00 -9.46
C GLU A 121 -25.89 -3.55 -9.08
N ASN A 122 -25.98 -2.63 -8.11
CA ASN A 122 -27.29 -2.09 -7.68
C ASN A 122 -27.93 -1.19 -8.74
N LYS A 123 -27.14 -0.44 -9.52
CA LYS A 123 -27.64 0.44 -10.61
C LYS A 123 -28.14 -0.34 -11.81
N LEU A 124 -27.43 -1.39 -12.18
CA LEU A 124 -27.76 -2.15 -13.39
C LEU A 124 -28.98 -3.07 -13.20
N LYS A 125 -29.42 -3.33 -11.94
CA LYS A 125 -30.62 -4.10 -11.61
C LYS A 125 -30.84 -5.30 -12.56
N PHE A 126 -29.82 -6.13 -12.74
CA PHE A 126 -29.99 -7.34 -13.53
C PHE A 126 -30.91 -8.31 -12.80
N ASN A 127 -32.06 -8.50 -13.36
CA ASN A 127 -33.02 -9.53 -12.98
C ASN A 127 -32.56 -10.92 -13.48
#